data_7142d5caf7508070c6dc19dd9ebd681d
#
_entry.id   7142d5caf7508070c6dc19dd9ebd681d
#
_cell.length_a   1.000
_cell.length_b   1.000
_cell.length_c   1.000
_cell.angle_alpha   90.00
_cell.angle_beta   90.00
_cell.angle_gamma   90.00
#
_symmetry.space_group_name_H-M   'P 1'
#
loop_
_entity.id
_entity.type
_entity.pdbx_description
1 polymer ?
#
loop_
_entity_poly.entity_id
_entity_poly.type
_entity_poly.pdbx_seq_one_letter_code
_entity_poly.pdbx_strand_id
1 'polypeptide(L)'
;MSEEVMAIFKAAGAILEGHFLLTSGLHSPVYWEKFRVLQHPHYTERLCGFIADHYRRSEVQVVAGPTTGGIIIAFEVARQLGVRSIFAEKEGGKRVFRRGFTLESGERVLVVDDVLTTGSSISEVMEAVARLGGIVIGVAVLVNRAEQDKQFGVPLFNCLRTVTPTYTPSDCPLCAAGIPLTRPGSEAER
;
A
#
# COMPACT_ATOMS: atom_id res chain seq x y z
N MET A 1 12.72 -2.34 13.20
CA MET A 1 11.66 -1.92 12.27
C MET A 1 10.73 -3.08 11.86
N SER A 2 11.18 -4.05 11.08
CA SER A 2 10.28 -5.12 10.56
C SER A 2 9.55 -5.92 11.65
N GLU A 3 10.19 -6.24 12.75
CA GLU A 3 9.55 -6.93 13.89
C GLU A 3 8.46 -6.08 14.54
N GLU A 4 8.70 -4.77 14.70
CA GLU A 4 7.73 -3.84 15.27
C GLU A 4 6.52 -3.66 14.34
N VAL A 5 6.75 -3.54 13.02
CA VAL A 5 5.68 -3.49 12.03
C VAL A 5 4.80 -4.74 12.11
N MET A 6 5.41 -5.93 12.15
CA MET A 6 4.70 -7.19 12.32
C MET A 6 3.91 -7.25 13.63
N ALA A 7 4.49 -6.77 14.74
CA ALA A 7 3.81 -6.72 16.03
C ALA A 7 2.58 -5.80 15.98
N ILE A 8 2.67 -4.64 15.34
CA ILE A 8 1.53 -3.71 15.15
C ILE A 8 0.41 -4.39 14.35
N PHE A 9 0.73 -5.05 13.23
CA PHE A 9 -0.28 -5.73 12.41
C PHE A 9 -0.95 -6.88 13.18
N LYS A 10 -0.20 -7.64 13.99
CA LYS A 10 -0.75 -8.67 14.87
C LYS A 10 -1.63 -8.08 15.96
N ALA A 11 -1.17 -7.04 16.65
CA ALA A 11 -1.93 -6.38 17.71
C ALA A 11 -3.25 -5.79 17.23
N ALA A 12 -3.29 -5.27 15.98
CA ALA A 12 -4.50 -4.78 15.34
C ALA A 12 -5.42 -5.91 14.84
N GLY A 13 -5.03 -7.19 14.94
CA GLY A 13 -5.76 -8.31 14.37
C GLY A 13 -5.86 -8.25 12.84
N ALA A 14 -4.89 -7.61 12.18
CA ALA A 14 -4.91 -7.35 10.74
C ALA A 14 -4.38 -8.52 9.90
N ILE A 15 -3.82 -9.54 10.54
CA ILE A 15 -3.36 -10.77 9.90
C ILE A 15 -4.39 -11.85 10.19
N LEU A 16 -5.17 -12.21 9.18
CA LEU A 16 -6.20 -13.23 9.29
C LEU A 16 -5.67 -14.56 8.77
N GLU A 17 -5.86 -15.62 9.50
CA GLU A 17 -5.55 -16.99 9.09
C GLU A 17 -6.83 -17.71 8.66
N GLY A 18 -6.77 -18.49 7.58
CA GLY A 18 -7.95 -19.17 7.03
C GLY A 18 -7.72 -19.61 5.59
N HIS A 19 -8.80 -19.66 4.79
CA HIS A 19 -8.74 -19.96 3.37
C HIS A 19 -9.38 -18.80 2.60
N PHE A 20 -8.56 -18.00 1.93
CA PHE A 20 -8.99 -16.75 1.31
C PHE A 20 -8.84 -16.78 -0.21
N LEU A 21 -9.87 -16.29 -0.92
CA LEU A 21 -9.79 -15.96 -2.34
C LEU A 21 -9.30 -14.53 -2.52
N LEU A 22 -8.14 -14.39 -3.15
CA LEU A 22 -7.55 -13.09 -3.47
C LEU A 22 -8.18 -12.50 -4.75
N THR A 23 -8.02 -11.20 -4.95
CA THR A 23 -8.49 -10.50 -6.18
C THR A 23 -7.81 -11.01 -7.45
N SER A 24 -6.64 -11.62 -7.34
CA SER A 24 -5.93 -12.30 -8.44
C SER A 24 -6.55 -13.63 -8.85
N GLY A 25 -7.54 -14.15 -8.10
CA GLY A 25 -8.10 -15.49 -8.28
C GLY A 25 -7.28 -16.59 -7.58
N LEU A 26 -6.15 -16.27 -6.99
CA LEU A 26 -5.36 -17.21 -6.21
C LEU A 26 -5.93 -17.39 -4.81
N HIS A 27 -5.64 -18.53 -4.19
CA HIS A 27 -5.97 -18.84 -2.81
C HIS A 27 -4.80 -18.57 -1.88
N SER A 28 -5.08 -18.18 -0.64
CA SER A 28 -4.05 -17.91 0.36
C SER A 28 -4.49 -18.38 1.75
N PRO A 29 -3.58 -18.92 2.58
CA PRO A 29 -3.86 -19.23 3.98
C PRO A 29 -3.90 -17.97 4.86
N VAL A 30 -3.45 -16.81 4.35
CA VAL A 30 -3.35 -15.57 5.12
C VAL A 30 -3.91 -14.40 4.32
N TYR A 31 -4.72 -13.58 4.97
CA TYR A 31 -5.21 -12.33 4.43
C TYR A 31 -4.78 -11.14 5.31
N TRP A 32 -4.32 -10.06 4.68
CA TRP A 32 -3.88 -8.84 5.36
C TRP A 32 -4.97 -7.78 5.25
N GLU A 33 -5.74 -7.62 6.34
CA GLU A 33 -6.80 -6.60 6.43
C GLU A 33 -6.22 -5.28 6.97
N LYS A 34 -5.64 -4.53 6.07
CA LYS A 34 -4.91 -3.28 6.37
C LYS A 34 -5.74 -2.24 7.13
N PHE A 35 -7.06 -2.17 6.87
CA PHE A 35 -7.91 -1.19 7.53
C PHE A 35 -8.08 -1.45 9.03
N ARG A 36 -7.84 -2.68 9.50
CA ARG A 36 -7.75 -2.97 10.93
C ARG A 36 -6.58 -2.25 11.61
N VAL A 37 -5.52 -1.95 10.88
CA VAL A 37 -4.41 -1.13 11.37
C VAL A 37 -4.73 0.35 11.17
N LEU A 38 -5.13 0.74 9.95
CA LEU A 38 -5.29 2.14 9.57
C LEU A 38 -6.42 2.86 10.31
N GLN A 39 -7.40 2.14 10.88
CA GLN A 39 -8.42 2.71 11.76
C GLN A 39 -7.87 3.21 13.10
N HIS A 40 -6.65 2.82 13.48
CA HIS A 40 -6.00 3.25 14.72
C HIS A 40 -4.94 4.31 14.43
N PRO A 41 -5.19 5.59 14.70
CA PRO A 41 -4.28 6.68 14.37
C PRO A 41 -2.86 6.48 14.93
N HIS A 42 -2.72 6.00 16.16
CA HIS A 42 -1.41 5.77 16.77
C HIS A 42 -0.58 4.68 16.07
N TYR A 43 -1.20 3.63 15.51
CA TYR A 43 -0.51 2.64 14.69
C TYR A 43 -0.11 3.24 13.34
N THR A 44 -1.04 3.97 12.71
CA THR A 44 -0.78 4.65 11.43
C THR A 44 0.35 5.67 11.57
N GLU A 45 0.33 6.49 12.61
CA GLU A 45 1.39 7.46 12.91
C GLU A 45 2.75 6.75 13.05
N ARG A 46 2.79 5.67 13.84
CA ARG A 46 4.05 4.95 14.06
C ARG A 46 4.60 4.33 12.79
N LEU A 47 3.75 3.69 11.99
CA LEU A 47 4.15 3.05 10.72
C LEU A 47 4.60 4.08 9.68
N CYS A 48 3.87 5.17 9.53
CA CYS A 48 4.23 6.27 8.63
C CYS A 48 5.51 6.99 9.08
N GLY A 49 5.80 6.97 10.39
CA GLY A 49 7.03 7.50 10.94
C GLY A 49 8.28 6.84 10.36
N PHE A 50 8.28 5.54 10.11
CA PHE A 50 9.42 4.87 9.46
C PHE A 50 9.65 5.39 8.05
N ILE A 51 8.58 5.68 7.29
CA ILE A 51 8.69 6.27 5.95
C ILE A 51 9.20 7.70 6.04
N ALA A 52 8.59 8.50 6.91
CA ALA A 52 8.98 9.90 7.10
C ALA A 52 10.45 10.05 7.52
N ASP A 53 10.91 9.23 8.46
CA ASP A 53 12.30 9.23 8.90
C ASP A 53 13.28 8.85 7.79
N HIS A 54 12.92 7.86 6.96
CA HIS A 54 13.74 7.46 5.81
C HIS A 54 13.89 8.61 4.79
N TYR A 55 12.80 9.33 4.50
CA TYR A 55 12.77 10.39 3.49
C TYR A 55 12.99 11.80 4.04
N ARG A 56 13.26 11.96 5.33
CA ARG A 56 13.42 13.29 5.99
C ARG A 56 14.45 14.20 5.34
N ARG A 57 15.47 13.62 4.70
CA ARG A 57 16.56 14.36 4.03
C ARG A 57 16.48 14.31 2.50
N SER A 58 15.38 13.82 1.94
CA SER A 58 15.24 13.58 0.50
C SER A 58 14.55 14.72 -0.24
N GLU A 59 14.37 15.89 0.41
CA GLU A 59 13.74 17.09 -0.19
C GLU A 59 12.38 16.76 -0.83
N VAL A 60 11.58 15.93 -0.19
CA VAL A 60 10.19 15.67 -0.58
C VAL A 60 9.40 16.96 -0.48
N GLN A 61 8.62 17.30 -1.50
CA GLN A 61 7.73 18.48 -1.52
C GLN A 61 6.26 18.08 -1.48
N VAL A 62 5.94 16.89 -2.02
CA VAL A 62 4.57 16.35 -2.04
C VAL A 62 4.61 14.86 -1.77
N VAL A 63 3.65 14.36 -1.00
CA VAL A 63 3.40 12.92 -0.86
C VAL A 63 2.11 12.59 -1.59
N ALA A 64 2.16 11.58 -2.46
CA ALA A 64 1.03 11.15 -3.27
C ALA A 64 0.69 9.68 -3.02
N GLY A 65 -0.60 9.36 -2.86
CA GLY A 65 -1.06 7.98 -2.70
C GLY A 65 -2.28 7.66 -3.56
N PRO A 66 -2.54 6.37 -3.84
CA PRO A 66 -3.78 5.95 -4.50
C PRO A 66 -4.95 5.91 -3.49
N THR A 67 -6.17 6.02 -3.98
CA THR A 67 -7.36 5.64 -3.22
C THR A 67 -7.35 4.12 -2.96
N THR A 68 -7.74 3.59 -1.77
CA THR A 68 -8.28 4.29 -0.60
C THR A 68 -7.25 4.36 0.53
N GLY A 69 -6.54 3.26 0.84
CA GLY A 69 -5.58 3.20 1.95
C GLY A 69 -4.41 4.17 1.78
N GLY A 70 -3.94 4.35 0.55
CA GLY A 70 -2.86 5.29 0.24
C GLY A 70 -3.18 6.75 0.58
N ILE A 71 -4.46 7.15 0.68
CA ILE A 71 -4.84 8.50 1.16
C ILE A 71 -4.38 8.71 2.60
N ILE A 72 -4.67 7.73 3.46
CA ILE A 72 -4.34 7.80 4.89
C ILE A 72 -2.82 7.84 5.06
N ILE A 73 -2.11 6.98 4.34
CA ILE A 73 -0.64 6.92 4.38
C ILE A 73 -0.02 8.22 3.86
N ALA A 74 -0.49 8.72 2.71
CA ALA A 74 0.02 9.96 2.12
C ALA A 74 -0.21 11.16 3.04
N PHE A 75 -1.39 11.28 3.63
CA PHE A 75 -1.70 12.34 4.57
C PHE A 75 -0.78 12.30 5.79
N GLU A 76 -0.62 11.14 6.41
CA GLU A 76 0.16 11.01 7.63
C GLU A 76 1.67 11.18 7.39
N VAL A 77 2.22 10.61 6.30
CA VAL A 77 3.62 10.81 5.92
C VAL A 77 3.89 12.29 5.60
N ALA A 78 3.00 12.95 4.86
CA ALA A 78 3.12 14.37 4.53
C ALA A 78 3.07 15.24 5.80
N ARG A 79 2.16 14.93 6.75
CA ARG A 79 2.06 15.62 8.04
C ARG A 79 3.41 15.56 8.80
N GLN A 80 4.03 14.37 8.83
CA GLN A 80 5.30 14.17 9.54
C GLN A 80 6.50 14.80 8.83
N LEU A 81 6.45 14.92 7.50
CA LEU A 81 7.47 15.61 6.71
C LEU A 81 7.24 17.14 6.63
N GLY A 82 6.06 17.64 6.99
CA GLY A 82 5.68 19.05 6.88
C GLY A 82 5.45 19.50 5.44
N VAL A 83 4.94 18.62 4.57
CA VAL A 83 4.72 18.87 3.13
C VAL A 83 3.26 18.63 2.73
N ARG A 84 2.92 18.91 1.46
CA ARG A 84 1.57 18.68 0.93
C ARG A 84 1.28 17.19 0.72
N SER A 85 0.01 16.83 0.88
CA SER A 85 -0.52 15.50 0.55
C SER A 85 -1.54 15.60 -0.57
N ILE A 86 -1.44 14.72 -1.56
CA ILE A 86 -2.42 14.56 -2.64
C ILE A 86 -2.74 13.08 -2.84
N PHE A 87 -3.85 12.79 -3.51
CA PHE A 87 -4.20 11.41 -3.86
C PHE A 87 -4.78 11.29 -5.25
N ALA A 88 -4.54 10.15 -5.89
CA ALA A 88 -5.05 9.82 -7.21
C ALA A 88 -6.26 8.89 -7.12
N GLU A 89 -7.36 9.28 -7.77
CA GLU A 89 -8.61 8.52 -7.88
C GLU A 89 -8.61 7.72 -9.17
N LYS A 90 -9.35 6.60 -9.19
CA LYS A 90 -9.51 5.80 -10.40
C LYS A 90 -10.62 6.37 -11.28
N GLU A 91 -10.30 6.68 -12.53
CA GLU A 91 -11.22 7.19 -13.53
C GLU A 91 -10.88 6.60 -14.90
N GLY A 92 -11.86 6.00 -15.56
CA GLY A 92 -11.66 5.41 -16.88
C GLY A 92 -10.53 4.36 -16.94
N GLY A 93 -10.32 3.61 -15.86
CA GLY A 93 -9.26 2.61 -15.78
C GLY A 93 -7.87 3.14 -15.45
N LYS A 94 -7.70 4.46 -15.31
CA LYS A 94 -6.44 5.13 -14.96
C LYS A 94 -6.56 5.87 -13.64
N ARG A 95 -5.42 6.17 -13.00
CA ARG A 95 -5.40 7.07 -11.85
C ARG A 95 -5.13 8.49 -12.31
N VAL A 96 -5.90 9.43 -11.72
CA VAL A 96 -5.82 10.86 -12.01
C VAL A 96 -5.89 11.66 -10.72
N PHE A 97 -5.20 12.79 -10.69
CA PHE A 97 -5.38 13.79 -9.63
C PHE A 97 -6.58 14.68 -9.98
N ARG A 98 -7.53 14.76 -9.05
CA ARG A 98 -8.76 15.58 -9.18
C ARG A 98 -8.80 16.61 -8.06
N ARG A 99 -9.98 17.17 -7.79
CA ARG A 99 -10.25 18.05 -6.65
C ARG A 99 -9.34 19.28 -6.57
N GLY A 100 -8.83 19.73 -7.73
CA GLY A 100 -7.94 20.89 -7.80
C GLY A 100 -6.50 20.59 -7.36
N PHE A 101 -6.12 19.33 -7.22
CA PHE A 101 -4.71 18.98 -6.99
C PHE A 101 -3.86 19.31 -8.22
N THR A 102 -2.79 20.05 -8.00
CA THR A 102 -1.82 20.46 -9.00
C THR A 102 -0.41 20.10 -8.54
N LEU A 103 0.49 19.94 -9.50
CA LEU A 103 1.93 19.86 -9.26
C LEU A 103 2.61 20.94 -10.07
N GLU A 104 3.62 21.56 -9.50
CA GLU A 104 4.52 22.44 -10.24
C GLU A 104 5.51 21.60 -11.06
N SER A 105 6.00 22.17 -12.16
CA SER A 105 6.99 21.48 -12.99
C SER A 105 8.26 21.20 -12.18
N GLY A 106 8.66 19.92 -12.14
CA GLY A 106 9.83 19.48 -11.38
C GLY A 106 9.59 19.25 -9.88
N GLU A 107 8.35 19.42 -9.39
CA GLU A 107 8.04 19.21 -7.97
C GLU A 107 8.33 17.75 -7.53
N ARG A 108 9.05 17.60 -6.42
CA ARG A 108 9.60 16.30 -5.94
C ARG A 108 8.54 15.53 -5.16
N VAL A 109 8.09 14.42 -5.72
CA VAL A 109 6.96 13.63 -5.21
C VAL A 109 7.44 12.29 -4.64
N LEU A 110 7.05 11.99 -3.40
CA LEU A 110 7.14 10.66 -2.83
C LEU A 110 5.80 9.94 -3.07
N VAL A 111 5.82 8.80 -3.74
CA VAL A 111 4.62 7.96 -3.92
C VAL A 111 4.55 6.93 -2.80
N VAL A 112 3.40 6.84 -2.13
CA VAL A 112 3.20 5.91 -1.01
C VAL A 112 1.95 5.06 -1.19
N ASP A 113 1.97 3.85 -0.64
CA ASP A 113 0.79 2.97 -0.58
C ASP A 113 0.85 2.11 0.70
N ASP A 114 -0.25 1.45 1.01
CA ASP A 114 -0.34 0.55 2.17
C ASP A 114 0.34 -0.81 1.92
N VAL A 115 -0.04 -1.50 0.85
CA VAL A 115 0.47 -2.84 0.52
C VAL A 115 0.85 -2.95 -0.95
N LEU A 116 2.10 -3.27 -1.19
CA LEU A 116 2.61 -3.60 -2.52
C LEU A 116 2.40 -5.09 -2.82
N THR A 117 1.66 -5.38 -3.88
CA THR A 117 1.52 -6.72 -4.48
C THR A 117 2.02 -6.70 -5.91
N THR A 118 1.17 -6.34 -6.87
CA THR A 118 1.56 -6.21 -8.28
C THR A 118 2.29 -4.92 -8.59
N GLY A 119 2.06 -3.87 -7.80
CA GLY A 119 2.61 -2.54 -8.02
C GLY A 119 1.84 -1.67 -9.03
N SER A 120 0.74 -2.17 -9.59
CA SER A 120 -0.03 -1.44 -10.59
C SER A 120 -0.56 -0.09 -10.07
N SER A 121 -1.11 -0.06 -8.85
CA SER A 121 -1.60 1.18 -8.22
C SER A 121 -0.50 2.23 -8.13
N ILE A 122 0.69 1.83 -7.71
CA ILE A 122 1.86 2.71 -7.58
C ILE A 122 2.29 3.22 -8.94
N SER A 123 2.45 2.33 -9.94
CA SER A 123 2.83 2.72 -11.31
C SER A 123 1.84 3.71 -11.93
N GLU A 124 0.53 3.47 -11.74
CA GLU A 124 -0.52 4.39 -12.20
C GLU A 124 -0.43 5.78 -11.53
N VAL A 125 -0.09 5.85 -10.22
CA VAL A 125 0.14 7.13 -9.53
C VAL A 125 1.39 7.82 -10.06
N MET A 126 2.49 7.08 -10.28
CA MET A 126 3.72 7.63 -10.87
C MET A 126 3.48 8.24 -12.26
N GLU A 127 2.70 7.54 -13.10
CA GLU A 127 2.28 8.07 -14.39
C GLU A 127 1.42 9.35 -14.24
N ALA A 128 0.53 9.39 -13.23
CA ALA A 128 -0.28 10.58 -12.97
C ALA A 128 0.58 11.76 -12.52
N VAL A 129 1.61 11.53 -11.70
CA VAL A 129 2.61 12.54 -11.31
C VAL A 129 3.36 13.08 -12.54
N ALA A 130 3.86 12.17 -13.39
CA ALA A 130 4.59 12.56 -14.60
C ALA A 130 3.74 13.39 -15.57
N ARG A 131 2.45 13.04 -15.72
CA ARG A 131 1.51 13.84 -16.56
C ARG A 131 1.32 15.28 -16.08
N LEU A 132 1.48 15.54 -14.78
CA LEU A 132 1.43 16.90 -14.23
C LEU A 132 2.80 17.58 -14.16
N GLY A 133 3.87 16.95 -14.67
CA GLY A 133 5.22 17.51 -14.68
C GLY A 133 5.99 17.34 -13.37
N GLY A 134 5.48 16.59 -12.39
CA GLY A 134 6.19 16.25 -11.16
C GLY A 134 7.27 15.18 -11.38
N ILE A 135 8.23 15.10 -10.46
CA ILE A 135 9.33 14.14 -10.46
C ILE A 135 9.15 13.19 -9.29
N VAL A 136 8.90 11.91 -9.57
CA VAL A 136 8.88 10.89 -8.51
C VAL A 136 10.31 10.62 -8.05
N ILE A 137 10.57 10.82 -6.75
CA ILE A 137 11.90 10.64 -6.15
C ILE A 137 12.04 9.33 -5.37
N GLY A 138 10.94 8.65 -5.11
CA GLY A 138 10.92 7.38 -4.42
C GLY A 138 9.51 6.82 -4.26
N VAL A 139 9.45 5.57 -3.89
CA VAL A 139 8.24 4.84 -3.55
C VAL A 139 8.38 4.30 -2.14
N ALA A 140 7.32 4.38 -1.33
CA ALA A 140 7.33 3.76 -0.01
C ALA A 140 6.01 3.04 0.28
N VAL A 141 6.11 1.88 0.95
CA VAL A 141 4.95 1.08 1.35
C VAL A 141 5.11 0.55 2.77
N LEU A 142 3.99 0.35 3.45
CA LEU A 142 4.03 -0.28 4.78
C LEU A 142 4.41 -1.75 4.65
N VAL A 143 3.80 -2.49 3.73
CA VAL A 143 4.08 -3.91 3.54
C VAL A 143 4.33 -4.22 2.06
N ASN A 144 5.47 -4.83 1.79
CA ASN A 144 5.79 -5.39 0.47
C ASN A 144 5.53 -6.90 0.48
N ARG A 145 4.52 -7.33 -0.30
CA ARG A 145 4.13 -8.73 -0.50
C ARG A 145 4.39 -9.23 -1.91
N ALA A 146 5.12 -8.46 -2.71
CA ALA A 146 5.45 -8.86 -4.07
C ALA A 146 6.34 -10.12 -4.06
N GLU A 147 5.97 -11.12 -4.85
CA GLU A 147 6.76 -12.37 -5.01
C GLU A 147 8.13 -12.08 -5.61
N GLN A 148 8.18 -11.13 -6.52
CA GLN A 148 9.42 -10.69 -7.19
C GLN A 148 9.72 -9.23 -6.85
N ASP A 149 10.99 -8.86 -6.91
CA ASP A 149 11.41 -7.49 -6.71
C ASP A 149 10.84 -6.58 -7.81
N LYS A 150 10.02 -5.59 -7.36
CA LYS A 150 9.45 -4.60 -8.27
C LYS A 150 10.44 -3.47 -8.48
N GLN A 151 10.70 -3.17 -9.74
CA GLN A 151 11.54 -2.06 -10.17
C GLN A 151 10.65 -0.91 -10.65
N PHE A 152 10.74 0.24 -9.97
CA PHE A 152 9.99 1.45 -10.31
C PHE A 152 10.86 2.51 -10.99
N GLY A 153 12.14 2.23 -11.24
CA GLY A 153 13.09 3.22 -11.73
C GLY A 153 13.53 4.25 -10.69
N VAL A 154 12.98 4.18 -9.49
CA VAL A 154 13.31 4.99 -8.30
C VAL A 154 13.43 4.07 -7.08
N PRO A 155 14.10 4.53 -6.00
CA PRO A 155 14.21 3.73 -4.77
C PRO A 155 12.86 3.31 -4.21
N LEU A 156 12.75 2.04 -3.80
CA LEU A 156 11.61 1.49 -3.08
C LEU A 156 11.99 1.26 -1.61
N PHE A 157 11.28 1.92 -0.71
CA PHE A 157 11.34 1.67 0.72
C PHE A 157 10.12 0.86 1.18
N ASN A 158 10.32 -0.15 2.00
CA ASN A 158 9.23 -0.89 2.65
C ASN A 158 9.52 -1.08 4.15
N CYS A 159 8.49 -0.85 4.98
CA CYS A 159 8.62 -1.04 6.42
C CYS A 159 8.72 -2.54 6.77
N LEU A 160 8.01 -3.37 6.02
CA LEU A 160 8.03 -4.82 6.14
C LEU A 160 8.01 -5.47 4.76
N ARG A 161 8.89 -6.46 4.54
CA ARG A 161 8.78 -7.39 3.41
C ARG A 161 8.34 -8.75 3.93
N THR A 162 7.31 -9.32 3.32
CA THR A 162 6.82 -10.66 3.65
C THR A 162 6.24 -11.33 2.42
N VAL A 163 6.54 -12.58 2.24
CA VAL A 163 5.94 -13.41 1.20
C VAL A 163 4.87 -14.26 1.85
N THR A 164 3.67 -14.22 1.32
CA THR A 164 2.58 -15.08 1.78
C THR A 164 2.36 -16.15 0.72
N PRO A 165 2.29 -17.43 1.08
CA PRO A 165 1.99 -18.48 0.13
C PRO A 165 0.70 -18.22 -0.62
N THR A 166 0.73 -18.42 -1.94
CA THR A 166 -0.46 -18.39 -2.80
C THR A 166 -0.52 -19.65 -3.63
N TYR A 167 -1.73 -20.10 -3.93
CA TYR A 167 -1.98 -21.34 -4.63
C TYR A 167 -2.99 -21.11 -5.76
N THR A 168 -2.85 -21.84 -6.86
CA THR A 168 -3.94 -21.93 -7.84
C THR A 168 -5.10 -22.74 -7.25
N PRO A 169 -6.34 -22.53 -7.67
CA PRO A 169 -7.47 -23.32 -7.18
C PRO A 169 -7.27 -24.84 -7.31
N SER A 170 -6.60 -25.29 -8.40
CA SER A 170 -6.30 -26.70 -8.67
C SER A 170 -5.30 -27.32 -7.71
N ASP A 171 -4.35 -26.53 -7.20
CA ASP A 171 -3.23 -27.02 -6.39
C ASP A 171 -3.29 -26.53 -4.95
N CYS A 172 -4.44 -26.02 -4.52
CA CYS A 172 -4.62 -25.46 -3.20
C CYS A 172 -4.78 -26.55 -2.12
N PRO A 173 -3.84 -26.67 -1.16
CA PRO A 173 -3.93 -27.67 -0.10
C PRO A 173 -5.12 -27.42 0.83
N LEU A 174 -5.60 -26.19 0.94
CA LEU A 174 -6.75 -25.83 1.76
C LEU A 174 -8.06 -26.30 1.10
N CYS A 175 -8.14 -26.23 -0.24
CA CYS A 175 -9.24 -26.85 -0.98
C CYS A 175 -9.26 -28.36 -0.77
N ALA A 176 -8.10 -29.01 -0.88
CA ALA A 176 -7.98 -30.45 -0.69
C ALA A 176 -8.36 -30.89 0.73
N ALA A 177 -8.10 -30.02 1.74
CA ALA A 177 -8.49 -30.23 3.13
C ALA A 177 -9.96 -29.87 3.42
N GLY A 178 -10.74 -29.41 2.43
CA GLY A 178 -12.15 -29.05 2.60
C GLY A 178 -12.38 -27.79 3.43
N ILE A 179 -11.35 -26.93 3.62
CA ILE A 179 -11.49 -25.70 4.40
C ILE A 179 -12.34 -24.69 3.59
N PRO A 180 -13.42 -24.12 4.17
CA PRO A 180 -14.31 -23.21 3.46
C PRO A 180 -13.55 -21.99 2.93
N LEU A 181 -13.82 -21.63 1.65
CA LEU A 181 -13.22 -20.48 0.99
C LEU A 181 -13.96 -19.19 1.36
N THR A 182 -13.24 -18.20 1.85
CA THR A 182 -13.76 -16.89 2.24
C THR A 182 -13.29 -15.81 1.26
N ARG A 183 -14.18 -14.84 0.96
CA ARG A 183 -13.84 -13.62 0.21
C ARG A 183 -13.84 -12.43 1.16
N PRO A 184 -12.67 -11.93 1.62
CA PRO A 184 -12.61 -10.73 2.44
C PRO A 184 -13.05 -9.50 1.63
N GLY A 185 -13.85 -8.62 2.26
CA GLY A 185 -14.33 -7.39 1.62
C GLY A 185 -15.56 -7.54 0.70
N SER A 186 -16.08 -8.75 0.48
CA SER A 186 -17.43 -8.93 -0.04
C SER A 186 -18.44 -8.85 1.11
N GLU A 187 -19.57 -8.16 0.89
CA GLU A 187 -20.67 -8.06 1.85
C GLU A 187 -21.22 -9.43 2.23
N ALA A 188 -20.68 -10.04 3.25
CA ALA A 188 -21.27 -11.21 3.89
C ALA A 188 -20.64 -11.46 5.26
N GLU A 189 -20.74 -10.52 6.16
CA GLU A 189 -20.75 -10.77 7.61
C GLU A 189 -21.60 -9.67 8.25
N ARG A 190 -22.92 -9.85 8.17
CA ARG A 190 -23.88 -9.25 9.10
C ARG A 190 -24.29 -10.30 10.12
#